data_d2874bd1b780c6a991fe285e6c997a4a
#
_entry.id   d2874bd1b780c6a991fe285e6c997a4a
#
_cell.length_a   1.000
_cell.length_b   1.000
_cell.length_c   1.000
_cell.angle_alpha   90.00
_cell.angle_beta   90.00
_cell.angle_gamma   90.00
#
_symmetry.space_group_name_H-M   'P 1'
#
loop_
_entity.id
_entity.type
_entity.pdbx_description
1 polymer ?
#
loop_
_entity_poly.entity_id
_entity_poly.type
_entity_poly.pdbx_seq_one_letter_code
_entity_poly.pdbx_strand_id
1 'polypeptide(L)'
;MRITFYARVITNFFSAWPTEDNNKALEKMTLRVEHITNLLASSKKGQADHFMCGNYGIGGHYGTHPDYYKYDTPLRDYENINRVSTVMTVLDAPEAGGATVWPFLGVNVFPEKGSAVWWFNTKSDSVPDVETKHAGM
;
A
#
# COMPACT_ATOMS: atom_id res chain seq x y z
N MET A 1 14.27 2.71 -5.07
CA MET A 1 12.88 2.49 -5.53
C MET A 1 12.23 1.55 -4.57
N ARG A 2 11.15 1.92 -3.90
CA ARG A 2 10.51 1.08 -2.89
C ARG A 2 9.06 0.80 -3.23
N ILE A 3 8.62 -0.42 -3.02
CA ILE A 3 7.21 -0.77 -2.95
C ILE A 3 6.75 -0.57 -1.50
N THR A 4 5.60 0.05 -1.31
CA THR A 4 5.02 0.23 0.01
C THR A 4 3.82 -0.66 0.20
N PHE A 5 3.78 -1.28 1.35
CA PHE A 5 2.59 -1.93 1.88
C PHE A 5 2.05 -1.03 2.98
N TYR A 6 0.96 -0.31 2.73
CA TYR A 6 0.42 0.67 3.67
C TYR A 6 -0.89 0.24 4.31
N ALA A 7 -1.03 0.70 5.53
CA ALA A 7 -2.20 1.34 6.02
C ALA A 7 -1.82 2.32 7.14
N ARG A 8 -2.31 3.52 7.12
CA ARG A 8 -2.35 4.42 8.25
C ARG A 8 -3.71 5.10 8.33
N VAL A 9 -4.19 5.23 9.52
CA VAL A 9 -5.58 5.44 9.91
C VAL A 9 -5.89 6.79 10.42
N ILE A 10 -7.18 7.12 10.43
CA ILE A 10 -7.73 8.08 11.39
C ILE A 10 -9.05 7.65 12.05
N THR A 11 -9.57 6.45 11.92
CA THR A 11 -10.64 5.97 12.83
C THR A 11 -10.83 4.46 12.80
N ASN A 12 -10.86 3.84 13.99
CA ASN A 12 -11.19 2.42 14.22
C ASN A 12 -10.40 1.39 13.40
N PHE A 13 -9.07 1.50 13.46
CA PHE A 13 -8.18 0.65 12.71
C PHE A 13 -7.08 0.09 13.60
N PHE A 14 -6.89 -1.19 13.52
CA PHE A 14 -5.75 -1.86 14.13
C PHE A 14 -4.75 -2.25 13.06
N SER A 15 -3.49 -1.94 13.26
CA SER A 15 -2.43 -2.35 12.35
C SER A 15 -1.40 -3.23 13.02
N ALA A 16 -0.89 -4.21 12.27
CA ALA A 16 0.25 -5.02 12.64
C ALA A 16 1.30 -4.94 11.52
N TRP A 17 2.57 -5.02 11.90
CA TRP A 17 3.69 -4.94 10.97
C TRP A 17 4.49 -6.24 11.02
N PRO A 18 3.99 -7.31 10.40
CA PRO A 18 4.74 -8.56 10.35
C PRO A 18 5.97 -8.39 9.46
N THR A 19 7.07 -9.03 9.89
CA THR A 19 8.32 -9.03 9.14
C THR A 19 8.50 -10.32 8.35
N GLU A 20 9.28 -10.28 7.29
CA GLU A 20 9.65 -11.47 6.51
C GLU A 20 10.59 -12.41 7.27
N ASP A 21 11.14 -11.95 8.41
CA ASP A 21 12.09 -12.74 9.19
C ASP A 21 11.44 -14.01 9.74
N ASN A 22 11.94 -15.16 9.28
CA ASN A 22 11.40 -16.47 9.62
C ASN A 22 9.92 -16.70 9.27
N ASN A 23 9.35 -15.89 8.38
CA ASN A 23 7.96 -16.01 7.95
C ASN A 23 7.87 -16.41 6.47
N LYS A 24 7.81 -17.72 6.23
CA LYS A 24 7.74 -18.29 4.87
C LYS A 24 6.51 -17.83 4.08
N ALA A 25 5.41 -17.47 4.74
CA ALA A 25 4.22 -16.99 4.05
C ALA A 25 4.46 -15.59 3.46
N LEU A 26 5.11 -14.70 4.22
CA LEU A 26 5.45 -13.36 3.74
C LEU A 26 6.56 -13.40 2.68
N GLU A 27 7.57 -14.26 2.84
CA GLU A 27 8.59 -14.49 1.80
C GLU A 27 7.94 -14.94 0.47
N LYS A 28 6.99 -15.87 0.54
CA LYS A 28 6.24 -16.32 -0.64
C LYS A 28 5.39 -15.21 -1.24
N MET A 29 4.83 -14.34 -0.42
CA MET A 29 4.06 -13.19 -0.87
C MET A 29 4.94 -12.16 -1.57
N THR A 30 6.12 -11.85 -1.02
CA THR A 30 7.14 -11.01 -1.67
C THR A 30 7.49 -11.54 -3.05
N LEU A 31 7.81 -12.84 -3.18
CA LEU A 31 8.13 -13.44 -4.48
C LEU A 31 6.98 -13.34 -5.49
N ARG A 32 5.72 -13.47 -5.05
CA ARG A 32 4.55 -13.29 -5.91
C ARG A 32 4.42 -11.85 -6.39
N VAL A 33 4.61 -10.88 -5.50
CA VAL A 33 4.59 -9.46 -5.83
C VAL A 33 5.70 -9.15 -6.83
N GLU A 34 6.92 -9.61 -6.60
CA GLU A 34 8.04 -9.43 -7.53
C GLU A 34 7.75 -10.03 -8.91
N HIS A 35 7.15 -11.23 -8.93
CA HIS A 35 6.78 -11.90 -10.19
C HIS A 35 5.70 -11.15 -10.98
N ILE A 36 4.67 -10.62 -10.30
CA ILE A 36 3.54 -9.93 -10.94
C ILE A 36 3.95 -8.53 -11.40
N THR A 37 4.70 -7.80 -10.56
CA THR A 37 5.02 -6.39 -10.80
C THR A 37 6.31 -6.18 -11.57
N ASN A 38 7.15 -7.19 -11.64
CA ASN A 38 8.54 -7.11 -12.12
C ASN A 38 9.37 -6.05 -11.35
N LEU A 39 9.02 -5.79 -10.09
CA LEU A 39 9.72 -4.86 -9.20
C LEU A 39 10.29 -5.64 -8.01
N LEU A 40 11.42 -5.18 -7.49
CA LEU A 40 12.03 -5.76 -6.29
C LEU A 40 11.23 -5.33 -5.06
N ALA A 41 10.76 -6.27 -4.24
CA ALA A 41 9.82 -6.04 -3.16
C ALA A 41 10.28 -6.55 -1.78
N SER A 42 11.54 -6.97 -1.62
CA SER A 42 12.02 -7.50 -0.34
C SER A 42 12.29 -6.39 0.68
N SER A 43 11.56 -6.41 1.78
CA SER A 43 11.81 -5.53 2.92
C SER A 43 13.13 -5.83 3.62
N LYS A 44 13.56 -7.10 3.67
CA LYS A 44 14.87 -7.51 4.19
C LYS A 44 16.04 -6.87 3.45
N LYS A 45 15.88 -6.61 2.16
CA LYS A 45 16.90 -5.98 1.31
C LYS A 45 16.71 -4.46 1.20
N GLY A 46 15.78 -3.88 1.94
CA GLY A 46 15.49 -2.44 1.87
C GLY A 46 14.84 -2.00 0.56
N GLN A 47 14.25 -2.90 -0.20
CA GLN A 47 13.63 -2.64 -1.51
C GLN A 47 12.15 -2.29 -1.40
N ALA A 48 11.53 -2.64 -0.28
CA ALA A 48 10.15 -2.28 0.07
C ALA A 48 10.04 -1.92 1.55
N ASP A 49 8.92 -1.33 1.94
CA ASP A 49 8.55 -1.23 3.35
C ASP A 49 8.16 -2.61 3.90
N HIS A 50 8.12 -2.74 5.23
CA HIS A 50 7.56 -3.95 5.83
C HIS A 50 6.09 -4.11 5.49
N PHE A 51 5.63 -5.35 5.45
CA PHE A 51 4.20 -5.61 5.31
C PHE A 51 3.44 -4.94 6.43
N MET A 52 2.27 -4.44 6.07
CA MET A 52 1.34 -3.92 7.04
C MET A 52 0.00 -4.61 6.86
N CYS A 53 -0.49 -5.23 7.92
CA CYS A 53 -1.83 -5.76 8.03
C CYS A 53 -2.73 -4.74 8.70
N GLY A 54 -3.78 -4.32 8.00
CA GLY A 54 -4.79 -3.40 8.53
C GLY A 54 -6.12 -4.11 8.74
N ASN A 55 -6.73 -3.88 9.89
CA ASN A 55 -8.09 -4.32 10.15
C ASN A 55 -8.98 -3.09 10.42
N TYR A 56 -9.93 -2.85 9.53
CA TYR A 56 -10.92 -1.79 9.68
C TYR A 56 -12.10 -2.34 10.49
N GLY A 57 -12.39 -1.72 11.62
CA GLY A 57 -13.63 -1.98 12.35
C GLY A 57 -14.86 -1.47 11.59
N ILE A 58 -16.06 -1.78 12.10
CA ILE A 58 -17.32 -1.29 11.53
C ILE A 58 -17.30 0.24 11.46
N GLY A 59 -17.56 0.80 10.26
CA GLY A 59 -17.47 2.23 9.99
C GLY A 59 -16.05 2.78 9.91
N GLY A 60 -15.04 1.92 10.00
CA GLY A 60 -13.64 2.31 9.82
C GLY A 60 -13.38 2.78 8.39
N HIS A 61 -12.65 3.89 8.27
CA HIS A 61 -12.29 4.46 6.97
C HIS A 61 -10.93 5.13 7.02
N TYR A 62 -10.35 5.35 5.86
CA TYR A 62 -9.13 6.12 5.70
C TYR A 62 -9.35 7.23 4.68
N GLY A 63 -9.28 8.47 5.15
CA GLY A 63 -9.49 9.64 4.30
C GLY A 63 -8.49 9.74 3.14
N THR A 64 -8.81 10.55 2.14
CA THR A 64 -8.00 10.70 0.92
C THR A 64 -6.56 11.08 1.24
N HIS A 65 -5.63 10.27 0.79
CA HIS A 65 -4.19 10.41 1.02
C HIS A 65 -3.38 9.89 -0.18
N PRO A 66 -2.13 10.36 -0.36
CA PRO A 66 -1.16 9.74 -1.25
C PRO A 66 -0.34 8.70 -0.48
N ASP A 67 0.19 7.72 -1.18
CA ASP A 67 1.17 6.78 -0.62
C ASP A 67 2.62 7.24 -0.82
N TYR A 68 2.86 8.15 -1.73
CA TYR A 68 4.19 8.76 -1.91
C TYR A 68 4.52 9.74 -0.79
N TYR A 69 5.81 9.91 -0.50
CA TYR A 69 6.28 10.97 0.39
C TYR A 69 6.24 12.32 -0.33
N LYS A 70 5.72 13.34 0.35
CA LYS A 70 5.77 14.72 -0.16
C LYS A 70 7.21 15.24 -0.06
N TYR A 71 7.62 16.07 -1.00
CA TYR A 71 8.97 16.65 -1.04
C TYR A 71 9.30 17.54 0.17
N ASP A 72 8.29 18.08 0.87
CA ASP A 72 8.42 18.92 2.05
C ASP A 72 8.41 18.15 3.37
N THR A 73 8.28 16.83 3.31
CA THR A 73 8.39 15.99 4.50
C THR A 73 9.86 15.88 4.86
N PRO A 74 10.29 16.28 6.08
CA PRO A 74 11.66 16.07 6.52
C PRO A 74 11.94 14.56 6.56
N LEU A 75 12.53 14.06 5.50
CA LEU A 75 12.96 12.67 5.42
C LEU A 75 14.23 12.57 6.26
N ARG A 76 14.09 12.11 7.49
CA ARG A 76 15.25 11.67 8.26
C ARG A 76 15.92 10.54 7.47
N ASP A 77 17.11 10.78 6.97
CA ASP A 77 18.07 9.81 6.42
C ASP A 77 17.70 9.07 5.12
N TYR A 78 16.66 9.47 4.39
CA TYR A 78 16.22 8.81 3.14
C TYR A 78 16.13 9.78 1.96
N GLU A 79 17.15 10.63 1.80
CA GLU A 79 17.28 11.48 0.61
C GLU A 79 17.24 10.59 -0.64
N ASN A 80 16.25 10.80 -1.50
CA ASN A 80 16.01 10.14 -2.78
C ASN A 80 15.25 8.79 -2.78
N ILE A 81 14.59 8.38 -1.71
CA ILE A 81 13.77 7.15 -1.73
C ILE A 81 12.28 7.51 -1.61
N ASN A 82 11.55 7.39 -2.70
CA ASN A 82 10.09 7.52 -2.68
C ASN A 82 9.40 6.17 -2.92
N ARG A 83 8.14 6.08 -2.55
CA ARG A 83 7.28 4.92 -2.77
C ARG A 83 6.74 4.95 -4.19
N VAL A 84 7.31 4.15 -5.05
CA VAL A 84 7.00 4.13 -6.48
C VAL A 84 5.67 3.47 -6.76
N SER A 85 5.35 2.41 -6.04
CA SER A 85 4.09 1.70 -6.22
C SER A 85 3.59 1.10 -4.92
N THR A 86 2.30 0.81 -4.88
CA THR A 86 1.63 0.14 -3.77
C THR A 86 0.96 -1.13 -4.27
N VAL A 87 1.10 -2.21 -3.52
CA VAL A 87 0.34 -3.44 -3.68
C VAL A 87 -0.50 -3.64 -2.42
N MET A 88 -1.81 -3.69 -2.58
CA MET A 88 -2.76 -3.94 -1.51
C MET A 88 -3.45 -5.28 -1.73
N THR A 89 -3.30 -6.20 -0.80
CA THR A 89 -3.94 -7.52 -0.84
C THR A 89 -5.11 -7.57 0.13
N VAL A 90 -6.25 -8.04 -0.33
CA VAL A 90 -7.46 -8.20 0.49
C VAL A 90 -7.41 -9.54 1.22
N LEU A 91 -7.21 -9.49 2.53
CA LEU A 91 -7.17 -10.70 3.39
C LEU A 91 -8.57 -11.15 3.78
N ASP A 92 -9.48 -10.19 3.99
CA ASP A 92 -10.89 -10.41 4.26
C ASP A 92 -11.71 -9.25 3.73
N ALA A 93 -12.97 -9.46 3.41
CA ALA A 93 -13.85 -8.46 2.84
C ALA A 93 -15.15 -8.36 3.64
N PRO A 94 -15.67 -7.13 3.88
CA PRO A 94 -16.95 -6.95 4.52
C PRO A 94 -18.11 -7.37 3.58
N GLU A 95 -19.29 -7.65 4.14
CA GLU A 95 -20.49 -7.92 3.33
C GLU A 95 -20.95 -6.68 2.53
N ALA A 96 -20.63 -5.48 3.01
CA ALA A 96 -20.94 -4.22 2.33
C ALA A 96 -19.89 -3.16 2.62
N GLY A 97 -19.63 -2.29 1.64
CA GLY A 97 -18.61 -1.23 1.72
C GLY A 97 -17.20 -1.75 1.48
N GLY A 98 -16.21 -1.16 2.15
CA GLY A 98 -14.81 -1.55 2.07
C GLY A 98 -14.10 -1.17 0.77
N ALA A 99 -14.70 -0.35 -0.08
CA ALA A 99 -14.10 0.03 -1.35
C ALA A 99 -12.85 0.90 -1.15
N THR A 100 -11.84 0.69 -2.00
CA THR A 100 -10.79 1.66 -2.22
C THR A 100 -11.19 2.55 -3.38
N VAL A 101 -11.17 3.86 -3.17
CA VAL A 101 -11.62 4.85 -4.15
C VAL A 101 -10.48 5.77 -4.54
N TRP A 102 -10.37 6.10 -5.83
CA TRP A 102 -9.47 7.12 -6.39
C TRP A 102 -10.30 8.28 -6.91
N PRO A 103 -10.58 9.31 -6.07
CA PRO A 103 -11.52 10.38 -6.44
C PRO A 103 -11.14 11.15 -7.70
N PHE A 104 -9.84 11.36 -7.93
CA PHE A 104 -9.36 12.11 -9.10
C PHE A 104 -9.46 11.31 -10.41
N LEU A 105 -9.43 9.98 -10.32
CA LEU A 105 -9.59 9.09 -11.47
C LEU A 105 -11.04 8.66 -11.70
N GLY A 106 -11.94 8.93 -10.74
CA GLY A 106 -13.31 8.45 -10.78
C GLY A 106 -13.43 6.92 -10.72
N VAL A 107 -12.45 6.25 -10.09
CA VAL A 107 -12.37 4.79 -9.99
C VAL A 107 -12.61 4.34 -8.57
N ASN A 108 -13.34 3.24 -8.42
CA ASN A 108 -13.46 2.51 -7.17
C ASN A 108 -13.23 1.00 -7.39
N VAL A 109 -12.68 0.34 -6.39
CA VAL A 109 -12.47 -1.11 -6.38
C VAL A 109 -13.04 -1.66 -5.09
N PHE A 110 -14.05 -2.54 -5.21
CA PHE A 110 -14.59 -3.25 -4.07
C PHE A 110 -13.68 -4.41 -3.68
N PRO A 111 -13.52 -4.68 -2.38
CA PRO A 111 -12.66 -5.75 -1.92
C PRO A 111 -13.24 -7.11 -2.26
N GLU A 112 -12.40 -8.00 -2.75
CA GLU A 112 -12.68 -9.42 -2.91
C GLU A 112 -11.59 -10.20 -2.19
N LYS A 113 -11.96 -11.08 -1.27
CA LYS A 113 -11.01 -11.88 -0.49
C LYS A 113 -10.04 -12.65 -1.37
N GLY A 114 -8.76 -12.47 -1.16
CA GLY A 114 -7.68 -13.08 -1.93
C GLY A 114 -7.28 -12.31 -3.20
N SER A 115 -7.98 -11.23 -3.53
CA SER A 115 -7.59 -10.33 -4.62
C SER A 115 -6.46 -9.39 -4.19
N ALA A 116 -5.84 -8.74 -5.17
CA ALA A 116 -4.89 -7.66 -4.94
C ALA A 116 -5.12 -6.52 -5.93
N VAL A 117 -4.85 -5.30 -5.47
CA VAL A 117 -4.82 -4.10 -6.30
C VAL A 117 -3.41 -3.57 -6.30
N TRP A 118 -2.92 -3.20 -7.47
CA TRP A 118 -1.61 -2.63 -7.65
C TRP A 118 -1.70 -1.34 -8.46
N TRP A 119 -0.98 -0.29 -8.00
CA TRP A 119 -0.89 0.98 -8.72
C TRP A 119 0.47 1.64 -8.53
N PHE A 120 0.84 2.49 -9.46
CA PHE A 120 2.00 3.34 -9.33
C PHE A 120 1.63 4.62 -8.57
N ASN A 121 2.51 5.08 -7.69
CA ASN A 121 2.38 6.33 -6.93
C ASN A 121 3.12 7.49 -7.60
N THR A 122 3.98 7.16 -8.56
CA THR A 122 4.81 8.12 -9.29
C THR A 122 4.69 7.86 -10.79
N LYS A 123 4.88 8.90 -11.57
CA LYS A 123 5.02 8.83 -13.03
C LYS A 123 6.39 8.23 -13.41
N SER A 124 6.59 7.98 -14.70
CA SER A 124 7.83 7.36 -15.22
C SER A 124 9.10 8.20 -14.97
N ASP A 125 8.95 9.50 -14.78
CA ASP A 125 10.01 10.44 -14.41
C ASP A 125 10.25 10.54 -12.89
N SER A 126 9.64 9.64 -12.11
CA SER A 126 9.67 9.60 -10.64
C SER A 126 8.95 10.76 -9.94
N VAL A 127 8.26 11.62 -10.67
CA VAL A 127 7.43 12.68 -10.08
C VAL A 127 6.18 12.07 -9.45
N PRO A 128 5.80 12.49 -8.22
CA PRO A 128 4.58 12.03 -7.57
C PRO A 128 3.34 12.25 -8.43
N ASP A 129 2.51 11.22 -8.56
CA ASP A 129 1.26 11.31 -9.29
C ASP A 129 0.11 11.65 -8.35
N VAL A 130 -0.35 12.90 -8.41
CA VAL A 130 -1.41 13.40 -7.53
C VAL A 130 -2.78 12.76 -7.80
N GLU A 131 -2.97 12.19 -8.98
CA GLU A 131 -4.22 11.53 -9.36
C GLU A 131 -4.39 10.18 -8.66
N THR A 132 -3.30 9.59 -8.17
CA THR A 132 -3.31 8.32 -7.44
C THR A 132 -3.68 8.43 -5.96
N LYS A 133 -4.02 9.64 -5.47
CA LYS A 133 -4.59 9.80 -4.14
C LYS A 133 -5.87 8.99 -4.01
N HIS A 134 -5.97 8.25 -2.93
CA HIS A 134 -7.05 7.30 -2.71
C HIS A 134 -7.55 7.32 -1.26
N ALA A 135 -8.69 6.70 -1.04
CA ALA A 135 -9.32 6.55 0.27
C ALA A 135 -9.85 5.12 0.44
N GLY A 136 -9.87 4.63 1.68
CA GLY A 136 -10.58 3.41 2.07
C GLY A 136 -11.93 3.77 2.69
N MET A 137 -13.02 3.19 2.21
CA MET A 137 -14.40 3.54 2.56
C MET A 137 -15.14 2.37 3.21
#